data_bb55434dec90f72f03248d10b2dea8dd
#
_entry.id   bb55434dec90f72f03248d10b2dea8dd
#
_cell.length_a   1.000
_cell.length_b   1.000
_cell.length_c   1.000
_cell.angle_alpha   90.00
_cell.angle_beta   90.00
_cell.angle_gamma   90.00
#
_symmetry.space_group_name_H-M   'P 1'
#
loop_
_entity.id
_entity.type
_entity.pdbx_description
1 polymer ?
#
loop_
_entity_poly.entity_id
_entity_poly.type
_entity_poly.pdbx_seq_one_letter_code
_entity_poly.pdbx_strand_id
1 'polypeptide(L)'
;MLAARSTHDVLNQAPPLAPYNVFDADLVLREALEREGGGWGVDRLRDTGELAGSVEAIEHSERCERNEPRLRTHDRYGQRIDEVELDPSWHWLLRQAVEREIHSLPWRDPRSGSHVVRASLMYVWSQVNAGVMCPVSMTYSAIPALREAPDLAEEWEPRLTRPSYEDGALAGMAMTEKQGGSDVRANTTHAEPAGDGNYEITGHKWFCSYPPCDVFLTLAQTSAGLSCFLIEGSDPGFRIQRLKDKLGTRSLPSSEVEFHGVRGRLVGDEGHGVRTIVRMVNHTRLDCLIGSASGMRWGLAQAVHHARHRSAFGRLLSEQPLMQNVLADLAIESEAATATAMRVARAYDEQDAPFRRFATAVMKYWVCKRAPQHALEALECLGGNGYVEESGMPRLLRDSPLNSIWEGSGNVAALDVLRATLKEPEGLPAFMAECELARGGDSRLDAHLDRLGDLSRDPEFEARRLVGDLALALQASLLVRNAPPAVADAFCAARLEGGGRVFGALPAGVDAGTIVERALAV
;
A
#
# COMPACT_ATOMS: atom_id res chain seq x y z
N MET A 1 -35.94 -37.60 -17.41
CA MET A 1 -34.62 -36.95 -17.23
C MET A 1 -33.67 -38.00 -16.68
N LEU A 2 -32.68 -38.43 -17.45
CA LEU A 2 -31.60 -39.27 -16.93
C LEU A 2 -30.81 -38.42 -15.93
N ALA A 3 -30.78 -38.79 -14.65
CA ALA A 3 -29.91 -38.18 -13.67
C ALA A 3 -28.48 -38.27 -14.20
N ALA A 4 -27.78 -37.13 -14.35
CA ALA A 4 -26.41 -37.11 -14.75
C ALA A 4 -25.63 -37.91 -13.72
N ARG A 5 -25.03 -39.05 -14.11
CA ARG A 5 -24.15 -39.81 -13.24
C ARG A 5 -22.88 -39.03 -13.04
N SER A 6 -22.53 -38.71 -11.79
CA SER A 6 -21.22 -38.15 -11.46
C SER A 6 -20.14 -39.13 -11.93
N THR A 7 -19.07 -38.59 -12.54
CA THR A 7 -17.91 -39.40 -12.96
C THR A 7 -17.00 -39.74 -11.79
N HIS A 8 -17.06 -38.95 -10.70
CA HIS A 8 -16.22 -39.08 -9.50
C HIS A 8 -16.83 -38.29 -8.34
N ASP A 9 -16.35 -38.57 -7.14
CA ASP A 9 -16.60 -37.74 -5.96
C ASP A 9 -15.54 -36.66 -5.85
N VAL A 10 -15.92 -35.44 -5.48
CA VAL A 10 -14.96 -34.34 -5.22
C VAL A 10 -14.40 -34.49 -3.83
N LEU A 11 -13.16 -34.97 -3.76
CA LEU A 11 -12.46 -35.22 -2.52
C LEU A 11 -11.18 -34.38 -2.41
N ASN A 12 -10.72 -34.13 -1.17
CA ASN A 12 -9.43 -33.50 -0.89
C ASN A 12 -9.26 -32.11 -1.56
N GLN A 13 -10.33 -31.32 -1.64
CA GLN A 13 -10.30 -29.91 -2.03
C GLN A 13 -10.44 -29.03 -0.79
N ALA A 14 -9.59 -27.99 -0.69
CA ALA A 14 -9.76 -27.00 0.34
C ALA A 14 -11.04 -26.18 0.08
N PRO A 15 -11.91 -26.00 1.09
CA PRO A 15 -13.05 -25.11 0.95
C PRO A 15 -12.57 -23.66 0.80
N PRO A 16 -13.42 -22.73 0.31
CA PRO A 16 -13.11 -21.31 0.36
C PRO A 16 -12.83 -20.85 1.81
N LEU A 17 -11.90 -19.92 1.99
CA LEU A 17 -11.65 -19.29 3.31
C LEU A 17 -12.78 -18.33 3.73
N ALA A 18 -13.76 -18.05 2.90
CA ALA A 18 -14.89 -17.19 3.23
C ALA A 18 -16.14 -18.02 3.65
N PRO A 19 -17.03 -17.49 4.52
CA PRO A 19 -16.87 -16.20 5.22
C PRO A 19 -15.97 -16.30 6.47
N TYR A 20 -15.23 -15.24 6.78
CA TYR A 20 -14.47 -15.12 8.03
C TYR A 20 -14.26 -13.64 8.39
N ASN A 21 -13.94 -13.33 9.64
CA ASN A 21 -13.58 -11.96 10.00
C ASN A 21 -12.08 -11.73 9.77
N VAL A 22 -11.74 -10.90 8.79
CA VAL A 22 -10.34 -10.62 8.40
C VAL A 22 -9.52 -10.04 9.54
N PHE A 23 -10.12 -9.18 10.37
CA PHE A 23 -9.46 -8.56 11.50
C PHE A 23 -9.30 -9.53 12.69
N ASP A 24 -10.37 -10.24 13.07
CA ASP A 24 -10.31 -11.17 14.21
C ASP A 24 -9.37 -12.36 13.95
N ALA A 25 -9.23 -12.78 12.69
CA ALA A 25 -8.32 -13.83 12.25
C ALA A 25 -6.83 -13.39 12.19
N ASP A 26 -6.53 -12.10 12.36
CA ASP A 26 -5.17 -11.56 12.30
C ASP A 26 -4.68 -11.13 13.69
N LEU A 27 -4.05 -12.06 14.42
CA LEU A 27 -3.50 -11.79 15.75
C LEU A 27 -2.44 -10.70 15.71
N VAL A 28 -1.61 -10.66 14.66
CA VAL A 28 -0.51 -9.71 14.51
C VAL A 28 -1.04 -8.29 14.39
N LEU A 29 -2.07 -8.08 13.54
CA LEU A 29 -2.70 -6.78 13.39
C LEU A 29 -3.38 -6.32 14.68
N ARG A 30 -4.09 -7.23 15.38
CA ARG A 30 -4.76 -6.93 16.64
C ARG A 30 -3.78 -6.48 17.73
N GLU A 31 -2.69 -7.23 17.92
CA GLU A 31 -1.63 -6.89 18.88
C GLU A 31 -0.94 -5.57 18.50
N ALA A 32 -0.66 -5.35 17.22
CA ALA A 32 -0.07 -4.10 16.74
C ALA A 32 -1.01 -2.91 16.93
N LEU A 33 -2.31 -3.04 16.66
CA LEU A 33 -3.31 -2.00 16.87
C LEU A 33 -3.33 -1.53 18.32
N GLU A 34 -3.38 -2.46 19.28
CA GLU A 34 -3.35 -2.15 20.72
C GLU A 34 -2.03 -1.47 21.12
N ARG A 35 -0.91 -2.08 20.75
CA ARG A 35 0.43 -1.60 21.09
C ARG A 35 0.70 -0.20 20.57
N GLU A 36 0.27 0.09 19.36
CA GLU A 36 0.52 1.38 18.72
C GLU A 36 -0.54 2.45 19.04
N GLY A 37 -1.43 2.17 19.98
CA GLY A 37 -2.39 3.14 20.53
C GLY A 37 -3.72 3.26 19.77
N GLY A 38 -4.00 2.32 18.85
CA GLY A 38 -5.25 2.28 18.08
C GLY A 38 -6.37 1.44 18.72
N GLY A 39 -6.22 0.92 19.94
CA GLY A 39 -7.16 -0.02 20.59
C GLY A 39 -8.59 0.46 20.63
N TRP A 40 -8.84 1.77 20.70
CA TRP A 40 -10.17 2.34 20.63
C TRP A 40 -10.92 2.08 19.30
N GLY A 41 -10.20 1.70 18.24
CA GLY A 41 -10.76 1.39 16.91
C GLY A 41 -11.20 -0.05 16.70
N VAL A 42 -11.05 -0.94 17.70
CA VAL A 42 -11.30 -2.39 17.58
C VAL A 42 -12.68 -2.70 17.01
N ASP A 43 -13.75 -2.03 17.47
CA ASP A 43 -15.11 -2.30 16.98
C ASP A 43 -15.27 -1.92 15.50
N ARG A 44 -14.66 -0.80 15.07
CA ARG A 44 -14.63 -0.39 13.65
C ARG A 44 -13.87 -1.41 12.80
N LEU A 45 -12.76 -1.93 13.32
CA LEU A 45 -11.94 -2.94 12.62
C LEU A 45 -12.68 -4.27 12.51
N ARG A 46 -13.41 -4.66 13.56
CA ARG A 46 -14.22 -5.90 13.56
C ARG A 46 -15.37 -5.82 12.56
N ASP A 47 -16.13 -4.71 12.53
CA ASP A 47 -17.17 -4.48 11.52
C ASP A 47 -16.60 -4.49 10.11
N THR A 48 -15.48 -3.79 9.88
CA THR A 48 -14.82 -3.78 8.57
C THR A 48 -14.28 -5.15 8.20
N GLY A 49 -13.72 -5.89 9.16
CA GLY A 49 -13.17 -7.24 8.95
C GLY A 49 -14.23 -8.29 8.62
N GLU A 50 -15.41 -8.18 9.22
CA GLU A 50 -16.55 -9.05 8.91
C GLU A 50 -17.02 -8.83 7.47
N LEU A 51 -17.19 -7.57 7.07
CA LEU A 51 -17.57 -7.25 5.70
C LEU A 51 -16.46 -7.65 4.70
N ALA A 52 -15.19 -7.37 5.01
CA ALA A 52 -14.06 -7.67 4.12
C ALA A 52 -13.90 -9.18 3.84
N GLY A 53 -14.22 -10.03 4.82
CA GLY A 53 -14.21 -11.49 4.66
C GLY A 53 -15.53 -12.11 4.21
N SER A 54 -16.53 -11.29 3.88
CA SER A 54 -17.82 -11.76 3.40
C SER A 54 -17.76 -12.24 1.94
N VAL A 55 -18.65 -13.17 1.59
CA VAL A 55 -18.83 -13.61 0.20
C VAL A 55 -19.21 -12.44 -0.70
N GLU A 56 -20.07 -11.53 -0.21
CA GLU A 56 -20.51 -10.34 -0.94
C GLU A 56 -19.33 -9.45 -1.38
N ALA A 57 -18.42 -9.10 -0.45
CA ALA A 57 -17.27 -8.26 -0.77
C ALA A 57 -16.31 -8.92 -1.76
N ILE A 58 -16.10 -10.24 -1.62
CA ILE A 58 -15.28 -11.03 -2.54
C ILE A 58 -15.88 -11.04 -3.94
N GLU A 59 -17.20 -11.30 -4.06
CA GLU A 59 -17.91 -11.31 -5.36
C GLU A 59 -17.84 -9.92 -6.04
N HIS A 60 -18.01 -8.82 -5.29
CA HIS A 60 -17.85 -7.48 -5.83
C HIS A 60 -16.42 -7.22 -6.32
N SER A 61 -15.43 -7.65 -5.57
CA SER A 61 -14.03 -7.52 -5.96
C SER A 61 -13.72 -8.29 -7.25
N GLU A 62 -14.14 -9.56 -7.34
CA GLU A 62 -13.95 -10.37 -8.54
C GLU A 62 -14.67 -9.80 -9.75
N ARG A 63 -15.89 -9.27 -9.56
CA ARG A 63 -16.68 -8.72 -10.65
C ARG A 63 -16.05 -7.47 -11.25
N CYS A 64 -15.58 -6.54 -10.42
CA CYS A 64 -14.97 -5.32 -10.93
C CYS A 64 -13.60 -5.58 -11.60
N GLU A 65 -12.86 -6.61 -11.19
CA GLU A 65 -11.61 -7.01 -11.86
C GLU A 65 -11.85 -7.71 -13.21
N ARG A 66 -12.95 -8.46 -13.35
CA ARG A 66 -13.34 -9.07 -14.64
C ARG A 66 -13.94 -8.07 -15.61
N ASN A 67 -14.65 -7.06 -15.11
CA ASN A 67 -15.29 -6.01 -15.90
C ASN A 67 -14.46 -4.73 -15.85
N GLU A 68 -13.34 -4.75 -16.56
CA GLU A 68 -12.40 -3.62 -16.58
C GLU A 68 -13.08 -2.31 -17.03
N PRO A 69 -12.62 -1.15 -16.52
CA PRO A 69 -13.15 0.15 -16.89
C PRO A 69 -13.05 0.42 -18.40
N ARG A 70 -14.03 1.16 -18.93
CA ARG A 70 -14.06 1.57 -20.33
C ARG A 70 -14.17 3.08 -20.45
N LEU A 71 -13.46 3.65 -21.40
CA LEU A 71 -13.52 5.07 -21.70
C LEU A 71 -14.44 5.32 -22.90
N ARG A 72 -15.45 6.16 -22.69
CA ARG A 72 -16.24 6.76 -23.75
C ARG A 72 -15.79 8.22 -23.94
N THR A 73 -15.02 8.46 -24.97
CA THR A 73 -14.49 9.81 -25.25
C THR A 73 -15.53 10.75 -25.85
N HIS A 74 -16.51 10.22 -26.60
CA HIS A 74 -17.53 10.99 -27.29
C HIS A 74 -18.91 10.35 -27.17
N ASP A 75 -19.94 11.19 -27.17
CA ASP A 75 -21.32 10.75 -27.28
C ASP A 75 -21.67 10.36 -28.74
N ARG A 76 -22.92 9.95 -28.96
CA ARG A 76 -23.43 9.56 -30.29
C ARG A 76 -23.45 10.70 -31.31
N TYR A 77 -23.31 11.94 -30.89
CA TYR A 77 -23.34 13.14 -31.75
C TYR A 77 -21.92 13.70 -31.99
N GLY A 78 -20.86 13.05 -31.45
CA GLY A 78 -19.49 13.49 -31.59
C GLY A 78 -19.06 14.57 -30.59
N GLN A 79 -19.86 14.85 -29.56
CA GLN A 79 -19.48 15.72 -28.45
C GLN A 79 -18.58 14.96 -27.49
N ARG A 80 -17.47 15.61 -27.07
CA ARG A 80 -16.53 15.01 -26.12
C ARG A 80 -17.16 14.97 -24.73
N ILE A 81 -17.13 13.79 -24.10
CA ILE A 81 -17.72 13.54 -22.77
C ILE A 81 -16.72 12.96 -21.76
N ASP A 82 -15.68 12.27 -22.24
CA ASP A 82 -14.63 11.63 -21.43
C ASP A 82 -15.17 10.84 -20.22
N GLU A 83 -16.24 10.11 -20.43
CA GLU A 83 -16.88 9.29 -19.39
C GLU A 83 -16.14 7.98 -19.19
N VAL A 84 -15.79 7.68 -17.93
CA VAL A 84 -15.23 6.38 -17.53
C VAL A 84 -16.35 5.51 -16.99
N GLU A 85 -16.72 4.47 -17.74
CA GLU A 85 -17.68 3.48 -17.32
C GLU A 85 -17.02 2.47 -16.40
N LEU A 86 -17.54 2.34 -15.18
CA LEU A 86 -17.08 1.42 -14.14
C LEU A 86 -18.16 0.38 -13.84
N ASP A 87 -17.75 -0.83 -13.47
CA ASP A 87 -18.70 -1.83 -12.96
C ASP A 87 -19.37 -1.31 -11.67
N PRO A 88 -20.68 -1.56 -11.44
CA PRO A 88 -21.34 -1.18 -10.19
C PRO A 88 -20.64 -1.70 -8.93
N SER A 89 -19.90 -2.80 -9.02
CA SER A 89 -19.13 -3.36 -7.92
C SER A 89 -17.97 -2.44 -7.50
N TRP A 90 -17.36 -1.69 -8.43
CA TRP A 90 -16.36 -0.68 -8.09
C TRP A 90 -16.95 0.41 -7.18
N HIS A 91 -18.12 0.92 -7.54
CA HIS A 91 -18.81 1.94 -6.75
C HIS A 91 -19.21 1.42 -5.37
N TRP A 92 -19.66 0.16 -5.30
CA TRP A 92 -19.97 -0.48 -4.02
C TRP A 92 -18.73 -0.57 -3.12
N LEU A 93 -17.60 -1.07 -3.63
CA LEU A 93 -16.35 -1.21 -2.89
C LEU A 93 -15.80 0.15 -2.41
N LEU A 94 -15.83 1.16 -3.28
CA LEU A 94 -15.36 2.50 -2.95
C LEU A 94 -16.25 3.18 -1.92
N ARG A 95 -17.58 3.02 -2.02
CA ARG A 95 -18.54 3.47 -1.02
C ARG A 95 -18.24 2.91 0.36
N GLN A 96 -18.02 1.59 0.45
CA GLN A 96 -17.69 0.96 1.73
C GLN A 96 -16.41 1.53 2.35
N ALA A 97 -15.41 1.83 1.53
CA ALA A 97 -14.17 2.45 2.01
C ALA A 97 -14.39 3.90 2.49
N VAL A 98 -15.18 4.70 1.75
CA VAL A 98 -15.47 6.10 2.08
C VAL A 98 -16.33 6.21 3.35
N GLU A 99 -17.43 5.43 3.45
CA GLU A 99 -18.34 5.46 4.59
C GLU A 99 -17.69 4.96 5.88
N ARG A 100 -16.64 4.11 5.78
CA ARG A 100 -15.79 3.68 6.90
C ARG A 100 -14.65 4.64 7.23
N GLU A 101 -14.63 5.82 6.60
CA GLU A 101 -13.66 6.90 6.84
C GLU A 101 -12.19 6.49 6.58
N ILE A 102 -11.94 5.51 5.70
CA ILE A 102 -10.55 5.07 5.40
C ILE A 102 -9.74 6.21 4.74
N HIS A 103 -10.41 7.12 4.03
CA HIS A 103 -9.80 8.31 3.41
C HIS A 103 -9.67 9.50 4.35
N SER A 104 -10.32 9.51 5.53
CA SER A 104 -10.54 10.78 6.23
C SER A 104 -10.38 10.73 7.76
N LEU A 105 -10.38 9.54 8.38
CA LEU A 105 -10.45 9.38 9.84
C LEU A 105 -9.49 10.30 10.62
N PRO A 106 -8.16 10.37 10.34
CA PRO A 106 -7.25 11.21 11.13
C PRO A 106 -7.50 12.71 10.99
N TRP A 107 -8.12 13.12 9.91
CA TRP A 107 -8.43 14.53 9.64
C TRP A 107 -9.71 14.98 10.33
N ARG A 108 -10.67 14.08 10.50
CA ARG A 108 -11.96 14.30 11.14
C ARG A 108 -11.93 14.10 12.65
N ASP A 109 -11.17 13.12 13.09
CA ASP A 109 -11.03 12.73 14.51
C ASP A 109 -9.52 12.65 14.87
N PRO A 110 -8.84 13.81 15.01
CA PRO A 110 -7.38 13.89 15.19
C PRO A 110 -6.96 13.59 16.64
N ARG A 111 -7.28 12.41 17.14
CA ARG A 111 -6.84 11.91 18.46
C ARG A 111 -5.68 10.93 18.33
N SER A 112 -5.01 10.63 19.43
CA SER A 112 -3.92 9.65 19.47
C SER A 112 -4.36 8.31 18.88
N GLY A 113 -3.55 7.73 17.99
CA GLY A 113 -3.82 6.47 17.32
C GLY A 113 -4.74 6.56 16.09
N SER A 114 -5.19 7.76 15.68
CA SER A 114 -6.09 7.89 14.52
C SER A 114 -5.46 7.43 13.22
N HIS A 115 -4.16 7.71 13.01
CA HIS A 115 -3.43 7.18 11.86
C HIS A 115 -3.23 5.67 11.95
N VAL A 116 -3.03 5.10 13.14
CA VAL A 116 -2.92 3.66 13.35
C VAL A 116 -4.25 2.96 13.03
N VAL A 117 -5.38 3.48 13.54
CA VAL A 117 -6.71 2.92 13.22
C VAL A 117 -7.00 3.01 11.73
N ARG A 118 -6.74 4.17 11.12
CA ARG A 118 -6.90 4.36 9.66
C ARG A 118 -6.03 3.40 8.86
N ALA A 119 -4.76 3.23 9.24
CA ALA A 119 -3.85 2.29 8.61
C ALA A 119 -4.34 0.85 8.70
N SER A 120 -4.88 0.47 9.86
CA SER A 120 -5.46 -0.86 10.08
C SER A 120 -6.74 -1.08 9.24
N LEU A 121 -7.62 -0.08 9.14
CA LEU A 121 -8.79 -0.12 8.26
C LEU A 121 -8.38 -0.29 6.78
N MET A 122 -7.39 0.48 6.33
CA MET A 122 -6.83 0.35 4.99
C MET A 122 -6.20 -1.03 4.76
N TYR A 123 -5.46 -1.55 5.73
CA TYR A 123 -4.87 -2.88 5.68
C TYR A 123 -5.93 -3.97 5.51
N VAL A 124 -7.02 -3.90 6.27
CA VAL A 124 -8.13 -4.86 6.18
C VAL A 124 -8.84 -4.75 4.82
N TRP A 125 -9.20 -3.54 4.38
CA TRP A 125 -9.96 -3.34 3.15
C TRP A 125 -9.12 -3.57 1.87
N SER A 126 -7.80 -3.35 1.92
CA SER A 126 -6.89 -3.67 0.80
C SER A 126 -6.84 -5.16 0.47
N GLN A 127 -7.18 -6.06 1.40
CA GLN A 127 -7.29 -7.50 1.15
C GLN A 127 -8.48 -7.84 0.24
N VAL A 128 -9.49 -6.98 0.20
CA VAL A 128 -10.64 -7.13 -0.71
C VAL A 128 -10.25 -6.72 -2.13
N ASN A 129 -9.80 -5.47 -2.30
CA ASN A 129 -9.41 -4.95 -3.62
C ASN A 129 -8.38 -3.82 -3.51
N ALA A 130 -7.17 -4.06 -4.03
CA ALA A 130 -6.08 -3.10 -4.00
C ALA A 130 -6.32 -1.88 -4.92
N GLY A 131 -7.05 -2.06 -6.03
CA GLY A 131 -7.32 -0.99 -7.01
C GLY A 131 -8.18 0.13 -6.43
N VAL A 132 -9.24 -0.22 -5.71
CA VAL A 132 -10.16 0.72 -5.05
C VAL A 132 -9.45 1.58 -4.00
N MET A 133 -8.38 1.06 -3.39
CA MET A 133 -7.64 1.82 -2.37
C MET A 133 -6.83 2.99 -2.93
N CYS A 134 -6.61 3.06 -4.25
CA CYS A 134 -5.86 4.15 -4.86
C CYS A 134 -6.55 5.53 -4.69
N PRO A 135 -7.80 5.77 -5.11
CA PRO A 135 -8.47 7.05 -4.85
C PRO A 135 -8.66 7.34 -3.36
N VAL A 136 -8.87 6.33 -2.51
CA VAL A 136 -8.94 6.46 -1.06
C VAL A 136 -7.62 6.99 -0.49
N SER A 137 -6.50 6.41 -0.91
CA SER A 137 -5.15 6.82 -0.52
C SER A 137 -4.81 8.24 -0.99
N MET A 138 -5.10 8.55 -2.25
CA MET A 138 -4.84 9.89 -2.80
C MET A 138 -5.65 10.97 -2.07
N THR A 139 -6.92 10.71 -1.77
CA THR A 139 -7.79 11.64 -1.04
C THR A 139 -7.28 11.89 0.38
N TYR A 140 -6.96 10.83 1.13
CA TYR A 140 -6.32 10.96 2.45
C TYR A 140 -5.03 11.77 2.40
N SER A 141 -4.19 11.49 1.42
CA SER A 141 -2.85 12.05 1.31
C SER A 141 -2.82 13.48 0.78
N ALA A 142 -3.87 13.94 0.12
CA ALA A 142 -3.96 15.30 -0.42
C ALA A 142 -4.06 16.38 0.67
N ILE A 143 -4.67 16.06 1.81
CA ILE A 143 -4.97 17.04 2.87
C ILE A 143 -3.73 17.79 3.38
N PRO A 144 -2.60 17.14 3.72
CA PRO A 144 -1.41 17.87 4.20
C PRO A 144 -0.78 18.81 3.16
N ALA A 145 -0.91 18.50 1.87
CA ALA A 145 -0.46 19.38 0.80
C ALA A 145 -1.43 20.55 0.58
N LEU A 146 -2.74 20.26 0.63
CA LEU A 146 -3.79 21.26 0.47
C LEU A 146 -3.73 22.35 1.55
N ARG A 147 -3.38 21.98 2.79
CA ARG A 147 -3.23 22.91 3.92
C ARG A 147 -2.09 23.94 3.74
N GLU A 148 -1.23 23.79 2.72
CA GLU A 148 -0.28 24.85 2.32
C GLU A 148 -0.96 26.03 1.58
N ALA A 149 -2.25 25.90 1.24
CA ALA A 149 -3.09 26.94 0.68
C ALA A 149 -4.40 27.04 1.52
N PRO A 150 -4.44 27.87 2.57
CA PRO A 150 -5.53 27.88 3.55
C PRO A 150 -6.93 28.10 2.92
N ASP A 151 -7.04 28.97 1.95
CA ASP A 151 -8.32 29.26 1.27
C ASP A 151 -8.84 28.02 0.50
N LEU A 152 -7.93 27.26 -0.12
CA LEU A 152 -8.27 26.00 -0.80
C LEU A 152 -8.60 24.89 0.20
N ALA A 153 -7.90 24.86 1.34
CA ALA A 153 -8.18 23.92 2.40
C ALA A 153 -9.55 24.18 3.03
N GLU A 154 -9.93 25.43 3.30
CA GLU A 154 -11.25 25.79 3.81
C GLU A 154 -12.38 25.34 2.87
N GLU A 155 -12.17 25.45 1.55
CA GLU A 155 -13.15 25.05 0.55
C GLU A 155 -13.25 23.53 0.37
N TRP A 156 -12.11 22.84 0.24
CA TRP A 156 -12.06 21.45 -0.23
C TRP A 156 -11.93 20.42 0.89
N GLU A 157 -11.22 20.70 1.99
CA GLU A 157 -11.02 19.72 3.06
C GLU A 157 -12.34 19.19 3.65
N PRO A 158 -13.38 20.02 3.90
CA PRO A 158 -14.67 19.51 4.38
C PRO A 158 -15.38 18.58 3.42
N ARG A 159 -15.16 18.72 2.11
CA ARG A 159 -15.70 17.85 1.06
C ARG A 159 -14.90 16.57 0.93
N LEU A 160 -13.57 16.68 0.89
CA LEU A 160 -12.62 15.57 0.75
C LEU A 160 -12.58 14.66 1.99
N THR A 161 -13.01 15.14 3.15
CA THR A 161 -13.06 14.35 4.38
C THR A 161 -14.47 13.87 4.73
N ARG A 162 -15.48 14.18 3.92
CA ARG A 162 -16.87 13.77 4.19
C ARG A 162 -17.03 12.26 4.02
N PRO A 163 -17.58 11.53 5.02
CA PRO A 163 -17.77 10.09 4.95
C PRO A 163 -19.09 9.72 4.23
N SER A 164 -19.30 10.28 3.06
CA SER A 164 -20.44 10.02 2.18
C SER A 164 -19.93 9.90 0.76
N TYR A 165 -20.18 8.77 0.13
CA TYR A 165 -19.73 8.53 -1.23
C TYR A 165 -20.44 9.45 -2.23
N GLU A 166 -21.71 9.77 -2.03
CA GLU A 166 -22.52 10.63 -2.91
C GLU A 166 -22.25 12.12 -2.73
N ASP A 167 -22.04 12.58 -1.47
CA ASP A 167 -21.97 13.99 -1.13
C ASP A 167 -20.54 14.47 -0.84
N GLY A 168 -19.59 13.54 -0.77
CA GLY A 168 -18.17 13.81 -0.59
C GLY A 168 -17.47 14.14 -1.90
N ALA A 169 -16.17 14.38 -1.83
CA ALA A 169 -15.31 14.56 -2.97
C ALA A 169 -14.06 13.68 -2.86
N LEU A 170 -13.46 13.33 -3.99
CA LEU A 170 -12.22 12.56 -4.06
C LEU A 170 -11.12 13.40 -4.70
N ALA A 171 -9.91 13.27 -4.17
CA ALA A 171 -8.72 13.89 -4.74
C ALA A 171 -7.85 12.89 -5.46
N GLY A 172 -7.31 13.31 -6.61
CA GLY A 172 -6.31 12.58 -7.37
C GLY A 172 -4.95 13.29 -7.37
N MET A 173 -4.00 12.66 -8.01
CA MET A 173 -2.66 13.21 -8.22
C MET A 173 -2.19 12.89 -9.64
N ALA A 174 -1.64 13.89 -10.35
CA ALA A 174 -1.14 13.73 -11.70
C ALA A 174 0.21 14.45 -11.87
N MET A 175 1.33 13.70 -11.74
CA MET A 175 2.68 14.28 -11.75
C MET A 175 3.53 13.83 -12.94
N THR A 176 3.51 12.53 -13.25
CA THR A 176 4.36 11.91 -14.26
C THR A 176 3.98 12.36 -15.66
N GLU A 177 4.98 12.72 -16.47
CA GLU A 177 4.84 13.03 -17.90
C GLU A 177 5.52 11.96 -18.77
N LYS A 178 5.33 12.00 -20.10
CA LYS A 178 5.86 10.98 -21.04
C LYS A 178 7.38 10.85 -20.96
N GLN A 179 8.10 11.94 -20.75
CA GLN A 179 9.57 11.96 -20.64
C GLN A 179 10.09 11.46 -19.29
N GLY A 180 9.26 11.29 -18.28
CA GLY A 180 9.65 10.69 -17.01
C GLY A 180 8.80 11.10 -15.81
N GLY A 181 8.90 10.31 -14.74
CA GLY A 181 8.23 10.55 -13.46
C GLY A 181 9.20 10.62 -12.28
N SER A 182 10.39 10.04 -12.40
CA SER A 182 11.41 10.11 -11.33
C SER A 182 12.06 11.48 -11.25
N ASP A 183 12.22 12.18 -12.37
CA ASP A 183 12.72 13.55 -12.44
C ASP A 183 11.58 14.50 -12.83
N VAL A 184 10.72 14.82 -11.86
CA VAL A 184 9.58 15.73 -12.06
C VAL A 184 9.99 17.15 -12.42
N ARG A 185 11.27 17.54 -12.21
CA ARG A 185 11.77 18.87 -12.59
C ARG A 185 11.89 19.03 -14.09
N ALA A 186 11.99 17.91 -14.81
CA ALA A 186 11.98 17.88 -16.27
C ALA A 186 10.57 17.96 -16.89
N ASN A 187 9.52 18.16 -16.07
CA ASN A 187 8.16 18.34 -16.56
C ASN A 187 8.05 19.56 -17.48
N THR A 188 7.26 19.41 -18.54
CA THR A 188 7.02 20.44 -19.58
C THR A 188 5.62 21.04 -19.53
N THR A 189 4.69 20.43 -18.79
CA THR A 189 3.40 21.08 -18.49
C THR A 189 3.66 22.45 -17.89
N HIS A 190 3.04 23.50 -18.42
CA HIS A 190 3.24 24.88 -18.01
C HIS A 190 1.93 25.53 -17.57
N ALA A 191 2.07 26.53 -16.71
CA ALA A 191 0.98 27.31 -16.16
C ALA A 191 1.25 28.79 -16.38
N GLU A 192 0.30 29.50 -16.97
CA GLU A 192 0.35 30.94 -17.23
C GLU A 192 -0.71 31.67 -16.37
N PRO A 193 -0.38 32.83 -15.77
CA PRO A 193 -1.36 33.59 -15.00
C PRO A 193 -2.58 33.99 -15.85
N ALA A 194 -3.80 33.69 -15.38
CA ALA A 194 -5.05 33.99 -16.06
C ALA A 194 -5.66 35.36 -15.65
N GLY A 195 -5.00 36.14 -14.76
CA GLY A 195 -5.36 37.50 -14.40
C GLY A 195 -6.31 37.66 -13.20
N ASP A 196 -6.87 36.58 -12.66
CA ASP A 196 -7.83 36.61 -11.55
C ASP A 196 -7.32 35.78 -10.32
N GLY A 197 -6.02 35.62 -10.21
CA GLY A 197 -5.37 34.77 -9.20
C GLY A 197 -5.33 33.29 -9.57
N ASN A 198 -5.90 32.91 -10.70
CA ASN A 198 -5.83 31.58 -11.28
C ASN A 198 -4.75 31.49 -12.37
N TYR A 199 -4.47 30.26 -12.77
CA TYR A 199 -3.56 29.94 -13.86
C TYR A 199 -4.28 29.10 -14.92
N GLU A 200 -3.83 29.26 -16.16
CA GLU A 200 -4.21 28.41 -17.29
C GLU A 200 -3.11 27.39 -17.51
N ILE A 201 -3.44 26.10 -17.39
CA ILE A 201 -2.48 25.00 -17.42
C ILE A 201 -2.60 24.25 -18.74
N THR A 202 -1.49 24.13 -19.46
CA THR A 202 -1.39 23.38 -20.71
C THR A 202 -0.28 22.34 -20.66
N GLY A 203 -0.57 21.11 -21.09
CA GLY A 203 0.40 20.03 -21.11
C GLY A 203 -0.25 18.65 -21.06
N HIS A 204 0.46 17.68 -20.48
CA HIS A 204 -0.04 16.29 -20.41
C HIS A 204 0.46 15.59 -19.15
N LYS A 205 -0.28 14.54 -18.74
CA LYS A 205 0.20 13.59 -17.72
C LYS A 205 0.07 12.17 -18.23
N TRP A 206 1.12 11.39 -17.97
CA TRP A 206 1.27 10.02 -18.47
C TRP A 206 0.57 8.97 -17.59
N PHE A 207 0.41 9.28 -16.29
CA PHE A 207 -0.37 8.50 -15.33
C PHE A 207 -1.25 9.43 -14.51
N CYS A 208 -2.56 9.25 -14.66
CA CYS A 208 -3.60 9.78 -13.81
C CYS A 208 -4.44 8.59 -13.36
N SER A 209 -4.32 8.20 -12.10
CA SER A 209 -4.77 6.87 -11.64
C SER A 209 -6.28 6.70 -11.62
N TYR A 210 -7.02 7.73 -11.23
CA TYR A 210 -8.48 7.71 -11.16
C TYR A 210 -9.05 9.03 -11.71
N PRO A 211 -9.20 9.16 -13.04
CA PRO A 211 -9.64 10.42 -13.65
C PRO A 211 -11.05 10.89 -13.23
N PRO A 212 -11.96 10.04 -12.66
CA PRO A 212 -13.21 10.54 -12.10
C PRO A 212 -13.10 11.29 -10.76
N CYS A 213 -11.89 11.53 -10.21
CA CYS A 213 -11.73 12.39 -9.03
C CYS A 213 -12.25 13.81 -9.29
N ASP A 214 -12.81 14.43 -8.23
CA ASP A 214 -13.32 15.81 -8.29
C ASP A 214 -12.21 16.83 -8.48
N VAL A 215 -11.07 16.64 -7.80
CA VAL A 215 -9.89 17.51 -7.88
C VAL A 215 -8.59 16.72 -8.00
N PHE A 216 -7.57 17.39 -8.54
CA PHE A 216 -6.22 16.82 -8.65
C PHE A 216 -5.17 17.81 -8.17
N LEU A 217 -4.16 17.28 -7.46
CA LEU A 217 -2.89 17.98 -7.29
C LEU A 217 -1.98 17.63 -8.46
N THR A 218 -1.49 18.65 -9.15
CA THR A 218 -0.60 18.52 -10.32
C THR A 218 0.57 19.48 -10.26
N LEU A 219 1.63 19.15 -11.02
CA LEU A 219 2.79 20.01 -11.15
C LEU A 219 2.86 20.63 -12.54
N ALA A 220 3.13 21.94 -12.60
CA ALA A 220 3.36 22.67 -13.84
C ALA A 220 4.47 23.72 -13.67
N GLN A 221 5.19 24.04 -14.74
CA GLN A 221 6.22 25.07 -14.77
C GLN A 221 5.55 26.46 -14.86
N THR A 222 6.05 27.39 -14.03
CA THR A 222 5.77 28.81 -14.13
C THR A 222 7.06 29.57 -14.41
N SER A 223 7.01 30.89 -14.50
CA SER A 223 8.19 31.73 -14.61
C SER A 223 9.11 31.63 -13.39
N ALA A 224 8.57 31.26 -12.21
CA ALA A 224 9.33 31.05 -10.97
C ALA A 224 9.85 29.59 -10.81
N GLY A 225 9.43 28.68 -11.67
CA GLY A 225 9.81 27.26 -11.66
C GLY A 225 8.63 26.31 -11.39
N LEU A 226 8.96 25.06 -11.10
CA LEU A 226 7.95 24.00 -10.91
C LEU A 226 7.07 24.26 -9.69
N SER A 227 5.78 24.43 -9.91
CA SER A 227 4.77 24.81 -8.93
C SER A 227 3.68 23.76 -8.80
N CYS A 228 3.01 23.70 -7.65
CA CYS A 228 1.91 22.77 -7.40
C CYS A 228 0.56 23.49 -7.57
N PHE A 229 -0.37 22.84 -8.24
CA PHE A 229 -1.69 23.39 -8.53
C PHE A 229 -2.78 22.40 -8.14
N LEU A 230 -3.90 22.91 -7.65
CA LEU A 230 -5.17 22.20 -7.59
C LEU A 230 -5.95 22.54 -8.86
N ILE A 231 -6.42 21.49 -9.55
CA ILE A 231 -7.29 21.56 -10.73
C ILE A 231 -8.55 20.77 -10.50
N GLU A 232 -9.66 21.15 -11.11
CA GLU A 232 -10.91 20.38 -11.05
C GLU A 232 -10.99 19.39 -12.20
N GLY A 233 -11.42 18.14 -11.91
CA GLY A 233 -11.60 17.08 -12.90
C GLY A 233 -12.75 17.37 -13.88
N SER A 234 -13.68 18.23 -13.51
CA SER A 234 -14.81 18.68 -14.34
C SER A 234 -14.45 19.77 -15.34
N ASP A 235 -13.23 20.33 -15.29
CA ASP A 235 -12.80 21.37 -16.23
C ASP A 235 -12.79 20.82 -17.67
N PRO A 236 -13.43 21.49 -18.64
CA PRO A 236 -13.53 21.01 -20.04
C PRO A 236 -12.17 20.91 -20.75
N GLY A 237 -11.14 21.56 -20.23
CA GLY A 237 -9.75 21.41 -20.68
C GLY A 237 -9.07 20.13 -20.19
N PHE A 238 -9.61 19.46 -19.19
CA PHE A 238 -9.11 18.16 -18.70
C PHE A 238 -9.62 17.05 -19.63
N ARG A 239 -8.74 16.49 -20.45
CA ARG A 239 -9.11 15.52 -21.48
C ARG A 239 -8.44 14.18 -21.28
N ILE A 240 -9.26 13.13 -21.13
CA ILE A 240 -8.78 11.75 -21.02
C ILE A 240 -8.47 11.23 -22.43
N GLN A 241 -7.24 10.77 -22.65
CA GLN A 241 -6.81 10.27 -23.96
C GLN A 241 -7.06 8.77 -24.11
N ARG A 242 -6.72 8.00 -23.10
CA ARG A 242 -6.99 6.55 -23.03
C ARG A 242 -6.83 6.02 -21.60
N LEU A 243 -7.37 4.84 -21.35
CA LEU A 243 -7.03 4.04 -20.17
C LEU A 243 -5.84 3.14 -20.47
N LYS A 244 -5.06 2.83 -19.44
CA LYS A 244 -3.88 1.96 -19.53
C LYS A 244 -4.29 0.49 -19.45
N ASP A 245 -3.82 -0.35 -20.35
CA ASP A 245 -3.80 -1.81 -20.17
C ASP A 245 -2.64 -2.17 -19.24
N LYS A 246 -2.96 -2.74 -18.07
CA LYS A 246 -2.01 -2.92 -16.97
C LYS A 246 -1.86 -4.40 -16.59
N LEU A 247 -0.75 -4.72 -15.94
CA LEU A 247 -0.49 -6.04 -15.37
C LEU A 247 -1.52 -6.40 -14.30
N GLY A 248 -1.76 -5.51 -13.35
CA GLY A 248 -2.66 -5.67 -12.19
C GLY A 248 -3.43 -4.40 -11.89
N THR A 249 -4.21 -4.42 -10.80
CA THR A 249 -5.18 -3.36 -10.42
C THR A 249 -6.03 -2.95 -11.62
N ARG A 250 -6.55 -3.93 -12.34
CA ARG A 250 -7.22 -3.72 -13.64
C ARG A 250 -8.55 -2.98 -13.49
N SER A 251 -9.20 -3.12 -12.34
CA SER A 251 -10.39 -2.37 -11.98
C SER A 251 -10.16 -0.86 -11.83
N LEU A 252 -8.90 -0.42 -11.58
CA LEU A 252 -8.54 1.00 -11.47
C LEU A 252 -8.33 1.61 -12.87
N PRO A 253 -9.07 2.66 -13.27
CA PRO A 253 -8.99 3.27 -14.60
C PRO A 253 -7.79 4.21 -14.78
N SER A 254 -6.56 3.70 -14.60
CA SER A 254 -5.37 4.53 -14.82
C SER A 254 -5.31 5.06 -16.25
N SER A 255 -5.16 6.36 -16.41
CA SER A 255 -5.32 7.05 -17.68
C SER A 255 -4.13 7.91 -18.08
N GLU A 256 -4.11 8.28 -19.35
CA GLU A 256 -3.33 9.40 -19.91
C GLU A 256 -4.26 10.59 -20.08
N VAL A 257 -3.82 11.76 -19.63
CA VAL A 257 -4.61 12.99 -19.72
C VAL A 257 -3.81 14.11 -20.38
N GLU A 258 -4.53 15.00 -21.06
CA GLU A 258 -4.00 16.26 -21.58
C GLU A 258 -4.77 17.43 -21.00
N PHE A 259 -4.05 18.50 -20.72
CA PHE A 259 -4.58 19.76 -20.21
C PHE A 259 -4.58 20.80 -21.34
N HIS A 260 -5.75 21.26 -21.71
CA HIS A 260 -5.99 22.25 -22.76
C HIS A 260 -6.50 23.55 -22.13
N GLY A 261 -5.61 24.27 -21.44
CA GLY A 261 -5.98 25.51 -20.74
C GLY A 261 -6.83 25.23 -19.49
N VAL A 262 -6.52 24.17 -18.74
CA VAL A 262 -7.24 23.83 -17.49
C VAL A 262 -7.01 24.92 -16.45
N ARG A 263 -8.07 25.36 -15.77
CA ARG A 263 -7.93 26.32 -14.67
C ARG A 263 -7.33 25.66 -13.46
N GLY A 264 -6.26 26.26 -12.94
CA GLY A 264 -5.54 25.80 -11.76
C GLY A 264 -5.39 26.90 -10.71
N ARG A 265 -5.45 26.51 -9.44
CA ARG A 265 -5.17 27.39 -8.32
C ARG A 265 -3.87 26.93 -7.65
N LEU A 266 -2.99 27.88 -7.35
CA LEU A 266 -1.68 27.60 -6.75
C LEU A 266 -1.84 27.00 -5.34
N VAL A 267 -1.08 25.93 -5.05
CA VAL A 267 -1.01 25.32 -3.74
C VAL A 267 0.40 25.49 -3.18
N GLY A 268 0.52 26.24 -2.10
CA GLY A 268 1.81 26.64 -1.53
C GLY A 268 2.50 27.75 -2.33
N ASP A 269 3.82 27.81 -2.27
CA ASP A 269 4.61 28.86 -2.90
C ASP A 269 4.94 28.54 -4.36
N GLU A 270 4.87 29.54 -5.25
CA GLU A 270 5.28 29.41 -6.65
C GLU A 270 6.78 29.06 -6.74
N GLY A 271 7.13 28.15 -7.66
CA GLY A 271 8.50 27.62 -7.80
C GLY A 271 8.89 26.55 -6.78
N HIS A 272 8.03 26.25 -5.80
CA HIS A 272 8.31 25.30 -4.72
C HIS A 272 7.38 24.06 -4.75
N GLY A 273 6.79 23.72 -5.90
CA GLY A 273 5.80 22.66 -6.05
C GLY A 273 6.26 21.28 -5.59
N VAL A 274 7.54 20.95 -5.73
CA VAL A 274 8.08 19.68 -5.21
C VAL A 274 7.98 19.62 -3.70
N ARG A 275 8.28 20.72 -2.98
CA ARG A 275 8.17 20.79 -1.53
C ARG A 275 6.73 20.57 -1.07
N THR A 276 5.78 21.14 -1.77
CA THR A 276 4.35 21.00 -1.49
C THR A 276 3.87 19.57 -1.74
N ILE A 277 4.13 19.01 -2.93
CA ILE A 277 3.59 17.69 -3.30
C ILE A 277 4.23 16.53 -2.51
N VAL A 278 5.46 16.69 -2.01
CA VAL A 278 6.12 15.67 -1.16
C VAL A 278 5.35 15.43 0.14
N ARG A 279 4.58 16.41 0.64
CA ARG A 279 3.69 16.21 1.79
C ARG A 279 2.64 15.13 1.48
N MET A 280 2.04 15.16 0.29
CA MET A 280 1.15 14.12 -0.18
C MET A 280 1.88 12.79 -0.38
N VAL A 281 3.04 12.81 -1.05
CA VAL A 281 3.82 11.61 -1.38
C VAL A 281 4.27 10.83 -0.14
N ASN A 282 4.56 11.48 0.98
CA ASN A 282 4.92 10.78 2.21
C ASN A 282 3.76 9.95 2.76
N HIS A 283 2.52 10.43 2.64
CA HIS A 283 1.33 9.69 3.07
C HIS A 283 0.99 8.56 2.11
N THR A 284 1.08 8.76 0.79
CA THR A 284 0.89 7.68 -0.18
C THR A 284 1.97 6.60 -0.08
N ARG A 285 3.19 6.94 0.33
CA ARG A 285 4.25 5.95 0.61
C ARG A 285 3.95 5.09 1.84
N LEU A 286 3.37 5.67 2.90
CA LEU A 286 2.85 4.90 4.02
C LEU A 286 1.79 3.91 3.53
N ASP A 287 0.89 4.35 2.67
CA ASP A 287 -0.16 3.51 2.11
C ASP A 287 0.38 2.40 1.19
N CYS A 288 1.47 2.65 0.45
CA CYS A 288 2.16 1.59 -0.28
C CYS A 288 2.73 0.51 0.65
N LEU A 289 3.30 0.92 1.78
CA LEU A 289 3.79 0.00 2.81
C LEU A 289 2.65 -0.83 3.39
N ILE A 290 1.55 -0.19 3.79
CA ILE A 290 0.35 -0.85 4.35
C ILE A 290 -0.26 -1.82 3.34
N GLY A 291 -0.49 -1.38 2.10
CA GLY A 291 -1.07 -2.23 1.06
C GLY A 291 -0.20 -3.44 0.70
N SER A 292 1.13 -3.30 0.77
CA SER A 292 2.05 -4.42 0.55
C SER A 292 2.01 -5.42 1.70
N ALA A 293 2.02 -4.96 2.96
CA ALA A 293 1.86 -5.81 4.14
C ALA A 293 0.50 -6.53 4.14
N SER A 294 -0.56 -5.83 3.75
CA SER A 294 -1.91 -6.37 3.57
C SER A 294 -1.95 -7.51 2.55
N GLY A 295 -1.33 -7.32 1.39
CA GLY A 295 -1.26 -8.36 0.36
C GLY A 295 -0.46 -9.59 0.81
N MET A 296 0.64 -9.40 1.55
CA MET A 296 1.38 -10.51 2.16
C MET A 296 0.50 -11.29 3.14
N ARG A 297 -0.25 -10.60 3.99
CA ARG A 297 -1.17 -11.22 4.95
C ARG A 297 -2.24 -12.03 4.26
N TRP A 298 -2.87 -11.48 3.21
CA TRP A 298 -3.91 -12.19 2.48
C TRP A 298 -3.36 -13.45 1.81
N GLY A 299 -2.19 -13.35 1.15
CA GLY A 299 -1.54 -14.51 0.53
C GLY A 299 -1.19 -15.60 1.54
N LEU A 300 -0.64 -15.21 2.70
CA LEU A 300 -0.35 -16.13 3.80
C LEU A 300 -1.62 -16.83 4.32
N ALA A 301 -2.71 -16.09 4.52
CA ALA A 301 -3.97 -16.66 5.00
C ALA A 301 -4.51 -17.73 4.04
N GLN A 302 -4.47 -17.47 2.72
CA GLN A 302 -4.86 -18.44 1.70
C GLN A 302 -3.96 -19.69 1.70
N ALA A 303 -2.64 -19.50 1.81
CA ALA A 303 -1.67 -20.58 1.82
C ALA A 303 -1.83 -21.49 3.06
N VAL A 304 -1.96 -20.90 4.25
CA VAL A 304 -2.17 -21.65 5.51
C VAL A 304 -3.52 -22.37 5.49
N HIS A 305 -4.59 -21.70 5.06
CA HIS A 305 -5.91 -22.32 4.96
C HIS A 305 -5.88 -23.52 4.00
N HIS A 306 -5.31 -23.33 2.81
CA HIS A 306 -5.17 -24.42 1.85
C HIS A 306 -4.39 -25.60 2.43
N ALA A 307 -3.25 -25.35 3.08
CA ALA A 307 -2.41 -26.37 3.65
C ALA A 307 -3.08 -27.16 4.79
N ARG A 308 -3.98 -26.54 5.55
CA ARG A 308 -4.78 -27.18 6.61
C ARG A 308 -5.89 -28.09 6.09
N HIS A 309 -6.28 -27.95 4.81
CA HIS A 309 -7.40 -28.71 4.23
C HIS A 309 -6.99 -29.64 3.08
N ARG A 310 -5.81 -29.46 2.51
CA ARG A 310 -5.29 -30.27 1.41
C ARG A 310 -4.33 -31.33 1.90
N SER A 311 -4.50 -32.55 1.46
CA SER A 311 -3.60 -33.67 1.76
C SER A 311 -2.80 -34.09 0.54
N ALA A 312 -1.55 -34.50 0.75
CA ALA A 312 -0.70 -35.19 -0.22
C ALA A 312 0.19 -36.22 0.52
N PHE A 313 0.50 -37.34 -0.15
CA PHE A 313 1.30 -38.42 0.43
C PHE A 313 0.79 -38.92 1.80
N GLY A 314 -0.55 -38.93 1.97
CA GLY A 314 -1.21 -39.46 3.15
C GLY A 314 -1.24 -38.54 4.39
N ARG A 315 -0.84 -37.26 4.26
CA ARG A 315 -0.86 -36.26 5.33
C ARG A 315 -1.38 -34.93 4.82
N LEU A 316 -1.87 -34.10 5.72
CA LEU A 316 -2.15 -32.70 5.41
C LEU A 316 -0.85 -31.98 5.00
N LEU A 317 -0.95 -31.01 4.09
CA LEU A 317 0.21 -30.22 3.70
C LEU A 317 0.81 -29.48 4.91
N SER A 318 -0.03 -28.97 5.81
CA SER A 318 0.39 -28.32 7.06
C SER A 318 1.16 -29.23 8.04
N GLU A 319 1.09 -30.55 7.88
CA GLU A 319 1.82 -31.51 8.70
C GLU A 319 3.18 -31.92 8.09
N GLN A 320 3.46 -31.48 6.86
CA GLN A 320 4.69 -31.82 6.17
C GLN A 320 5.81 -30.86 6.54
N PRO A 321 6.97 -31.33 7.00
CA PRO A 321 8.04 -30.47 7.52
C PRO A 321 8.50 -29.39 6.54
N LEU A 322 8.60 -29.71 5.24
CA LEU A 322 9.02 -28.74 4.24
C LEU A 322 7.96 -27.65 4.01
N MET A 323 6.68 -28.02 3.98
CA MET A 323 5.58 -27.05 3.90
C MET A 323 5.51 -26.17 5.15
N GLN A 324 5.72 -26.74 6.34
CA GLN A 324 5.81 -25.98 7.58
C GLN A 324 6.94 -24.94 7.52
N ASN A 325 8.10 -25.30 6.97
CA ASN A 325 9.20 -24.36 6.78
C ASN A 325 8.79 -23.17 5.86
N VAL A 326 8.17 -23.47 4.72
CA VAL A 326 7.69 -22.43 3.78
C VAL A 326 6.65 -21.51 4.44
N LEU A 327 5.62 -22.08 5.06
CA LEU A 327 4.55 -21.32 5.70
C LEU A 327 5.07 -20.46 6.86
N ALA A 328 6.01 -20.99 7.66
CA ALA A 328 6.64 -20.24 8.76
C ALA A 328 7.49 -19.08 8.24
N ASP A 329 8.22 -19.26 7.14
CA ASP A 329 9.04 -18.22 6.53
C ASP A 329 8.17 -17.09 5.93
N LEU A 330 7.05 -17.44 5.29
CA LEU A 330 6.05 -16.48 4.85
C LEU A 330 5.41 -15.73 6.05
N ALA A 331 5.15 -16.44 7.14
CA ALA A 331 4.52 -15.86 8.34
C ALA A 331 5.42 -14.83 9.02
N ILE A 332 6.71 -15.13 9.25
CA ILE A 332 7.63 -14.16 9.87
C ILE A 332 7.85 -12.93 9.02
N GLU A 333 7.88 -13.06 7.69
CA GLU A 333 7.97 -11.92 6.77
C GLU A 333 6.71 -11.04 6.82
N SER A 334 5.52 -11.65 6.82
CA SER A 334 4.24 -10.95 6.94
C SER A 334 4.10 -10.24 8.30
N GLU A 335 4.48 -10.90 9.40
CA GLU A 335 4.44 -10.32 10.74
C GLU A 335 5.39 -9.12 10.86
N ALA A 336 6.62 -9.24 10.35
CA ALA A 336 7.57 -8.14 10.31
C ALA A 336 7.06 -6.94 9.50
N ALA A 337 6.43 -7.19 8.35
CA ALA A 337 5.83 -6.14 7.52
C ALA A 337 4.67 -5.43 8.23
N THR A 338 3.78 -6.18 8.88
CA THR A 338 2.62 -5.65 9.61
C THR A 338 3.04 -4.84 10.82
N ALA A 339 3.93 -5.39 11.67
CA ALA A 339 4.45 -4.68 12.83
C ALA A 339 5.10 -3.34 12.45
N THR A 340 5.89 -3.36 11.37
CA THR A 340 6.54 -2.16 10.85
C THR A 340 5.54 -1.15 10.29
N ALA A 341 4.54 -1.59 9.52
CA ALA A 341 3.52 -0.71 8.96
C ALA A 341 2.76 0.05 10.06
N MET A 342 2.39 -0.63 11.14
CA MET A 342 1.67 -0.03 12.27
C MET A 342 2.59 0.90 13.09
N ARG A 343 3.86 0.54 13.34
CA ARG A 343 4.83 1.44 14.01
C ARG A 343 5.08 2.72 13.20
N VAL A 344 5.22 2.60 11.88
CA VAL A 344 5.37 3.77 11.01
C VAL A 344 4.09 4.62 11.00
N ALA A 345 2.90 4.00 10.98
CA ALA A 345 1.62 4.72 11.08
C ALA A 345 1.52 5.53 12.39
N ARG A 346 1.94 4.95 13.52
CA ARG A 346 2.00 5.65 14.81
C ARG A 346 2.87 6.91 14.76
N ALA A 347 3.96 6.92 14.01
CA ALA A 347 4.81 8.09 13.88
C ALA A 347 4.10 9.30 13.22
N TYR A 348 2.99 9.07 12.52
CA TYR A 348 2.14 10.14 12.00
C TYR A 348 1.22 10.73 13.09
N ASP A 349 0.87 9.96 14.12
CA ASP A 349 0.14 10.45 15.30
C ASP A 349 1.05 11.20 16.28
N GLU A 350 2.29 10.74 16.45
CA GLU A 350 3.27 11.28 17.42
C GLU A 350 3.95 12.58 17.00
N GLN A 351 3.75 13.02 15.76
CA GLN A 351 4.46 14.17 15.17
C GLN A 351 6.00 14.03 15.23
N ASP A 352 6.51 12.81 15.34
CA ASP A 352 7.95 12.49 15.25
C ASP A 352 8.40 12.59 13.77
N ALA A 353 8.57 13.82 13.32
CA ALA A 353 8.86 14.11 11.93
C ALA A 353 10.16 13.45 11.43
N PRO A 354 11.29 13.45 12.18
CA PRO A 354 12.53 12.81 11.75
C PRO A 354 12.38 11.30 11.53
N PHE A 355 11.89 10.56 12.54
CA PHE A 355 11.66 9.12 12.41
C PHE A 355 10.66 8.80 11.30
N ARG A 356 9.48 9.46 11.31
CA ARG A 356 8.43 9.27 10.32
C ARG A 356 8.95 9.40 8.89
N ARG A 357 9.65 10.51 8.59
CA ARG A 357 10.18 10.80 7.25
C ARG A 357 11.17 9.73 6.79
N PHE A 358 12.10 9.35 7.66
CA PHE A 358 13.14 8.39 7.35
C PHE A 358 12.60 6.96 7.26
N ALA A 359 11.86 6.52 8.27
CA ALA A 359 11.28 5.18 8.34
C ALA A 359 10.30 4.89 7.19
N THR A 360 9.47 5.88 6.80
CA THR A 360 8.56 5.73 5.65
C THR A 360 9.34 5.41 4.37
N ALA A 361 10.45 6.10 4.09
CA ALA A 361 11.26 5.88 2.89
C ALA A 361 11.94 4.49 2.91
N VAL A 362 12.56 4.12 4.04
CA VAL A 362 13.22 2.82 4.24
C VAL A 362 12.22 1.67 4.09
N MET A 363 11.10 1.74 4.80
CA MET A 363 10.18 0.62 4.86
C MET A 363 9.28 0.49 3.63
N LYS A 364 8.94 1.60 2.98
CA LYS A 364 8.29 1.57 1.65
C LYS A 364 9.17 0.84 0.65
N TYR A 365 10.46 1.15 0.61
CA TYR A 365 11.39 0.44 -0.26
C TYR A 365 11.37 -1.06 0.02
N TRP A 366 11.60 -1.45 1.27
CA TRP A 366 11.83 -2.83 1.64
C TRP A 366 10.58 -3.70 1.49
N VAL A 367 9.50 -3.36 2.16
CA VAL A 367 8.29 -4.20 2.19
C VAL A 367 7.66 -4.32 0.81
N CYS A 368 7.61 -3.21 0.03
CA CYS A 368 7.09 -3.28 -1.33
C CYS A 368 7.97 -4.12 -2.27
N LYS A 369 9.29 -4.23 -2.01
CA LYS A 369 10.18 -5.11 -2.77
C LYS A 369 10.02 -6.58 -2.40
N ARG A 370 9.66 -6.87 -1.14
CA ARG A 370 9.45 -8.23 -0.66
C ARG A 370 8.10 -8.82 -1.08
N ALA A 371 7.08 -7.98 -1.21
CA ALA A 371 5.71 -8.41 -1.48
C ALA A 371 5.54 -9.29 -2.74
N PRO A 372 6.14 -9.01 -3.92
CA PRO A 372 5.97 -9.86 -5.10
C PRO A 372 6.52 -11.28 -4.93
N GLN A 373 7.66 -11.42 -4.27
CA GLN A 373 8.24 -12.75 -4.01
C GLN A 373 7.42 -13.53 -2.99
N HIS A 374 6.91 -12.85 -1.97
CA HIS A 374 6.01 -13.44 -0.98
C HIS A 374 4.69 -13.90 -1.64
N ALA A 375 4.10 -13.08 -2.49
CA ALA A 375 2.87 -13.42 -3.22
C ALA A 375 3.07 -14.63 -4.14
N LEU A 376 4.22 -14.72 -4.82
CA LEU A 376 4.57 -15.85 -5.68
C LEU A 376 4.69 -17.14 -4.88
N GLU A 377 5.41 -17.14 -3.78
CA GLU A 377 5.59 -18.32 -2.92
C GLU A 377 4.26 -18.75 -2.30
N ALA A 378 3.46 -17.81 -1.81
CA ALA A 378 2.13 -18.10 -1.29
C ALA A 378 1.20 -18.73 -2.35
N LEU A 379 1.26 -18.26 -3.60
CA LEU A 379 0.55 -18.86 -4.74
C LEU A 379 1.00 -20.31 -4.97
N GLU A 380 2.31 -20.56 -4.93
CA GLU A 380 2.91 -21.89 -5.14
C GLU A 380 2.46 -22.89 -4.06
N CYS A 381 2.22 -22.45 -2.82
CA CYS A 381 1.67 -23.30 -1.75
C CYS A 381 0.31 -23.92 -2.11
N LEU A 382 -0.48 -23.30 -2.99
CA LEU A 382 -1.76 -23.83 -3.45
C LEU A 382 -1.61 -24.79 -4.67
N GLY A 383 -0.40 -24.95 -5.21
CA GLY A 383 -0.14 -25.73 -6.41
C GLY A 383 -0.94 -25.22 -7.61
N GLY A 384 -1.48 -26.12 -8.44
CA GLY A 384 -2.30 -25.73 -9.60
C GLY A 384 -3.51 -24.87 -9.26
N ASN A 385 -4.11 -25.05 -8.08
CA ASN A 385 -5.22 -24.21 -7.61
C ASN A 385 -4.81 -22.74 -7.41
N GLY A 386 -3.56 -22.47 -7.04
CA GLY A 386 -3.02 -21.12 -6.94
C GLY A 386 -2.81 -20.42 -8.27
N TYR A 387 -2.71 -21.18 -9.36
CA TYR A 387 -2.43 -20.64 -10.70
C TYR A 387 -3.68 -20.29 -11.51
N VAL A 388 -4.86 -20.59 -11.00
CA VAL A 388 -6.15 -20.28 -11.64
C VAL A 388 -6.80 -19.06 -11.00
N GLU A 389 -7.50 -18.24 -11.82
CA GLU A 389 -8.04 -16.93 -11.40
C GLU A 389 -9.02 -17.03 -10.23
N GLU A 390 -9.77 -18.11 -10.12
CA GLU A 390 -10.78 -18.33 -9.07
C GLU A 390 -10.20 -18.37 -7.65
N SER A 391 -8.89 -18.62 -7.52
CA SER A 391 -8.21 -18.56 -6.21
C SER A 391 -7.93 -17.13 -5.74
N GLY A 392 -7.97 -16.16 -6.64
CA GLY A 392 -7.53 -14.78 -6.39
C GLY A 392 -5.99 -14.61 -6.28
N MET A 393 -5.22 -15.70 -6.20
CA MET A 393 -3.76 -15.64 -6.07
C MET A 393 -3.07 -15.05 -7.31
N PRO A 394 -3.48 -15.35 -8.57
CA PRO A 394 -2.93 -14.68 -9.74
C PRO A 394 -3.15 -13.17 -9.73
N ARG A 395 -4.31 -12.68 -9.24
CA ARG A 395 -4.56 -11.26 -9.05
C ARG A 395 -3.60 -10.65 -8.03
N LEU A 396 -3.46 -11.25 -6.83
CA LEU A 396 -2.50 -10.80 -5.83
C LEU A 396 -1.08 -10.65 -6.42
N LEU A 397 -0.63 -11.67 -7.16
CA LEU A 397 0.70 -11.64 -7.78
C LEU A 397 0.83 -10.51 -8.79
N ARG A 398 -0.18 -10.28 -9.64
CA ARG A 398 -0.18 -9.19 -10.62
C ARG A 398 -0.22 -7.80 -9.99
N ASP A 399 -0.92 -7.63 -8.88
CA ASP A 399 -1.07 -6.36 -8.16
C ASP A 399 0.19 -6.01 -7.36
N SER A 400 0.84 -7.01 -6.77
CA SER A 400 1.92 -6.84 -5.80
C SER A 400 3.13 -6.01 -6.26
N PRO A 401 3.59 -6.00 -7.54
CA PRO A 401 4.73 -5.21 -7.97
C PRO A 401 4.48 -3.70 -7.98
N LEU A 402 3.23 -3.25 -8.08
CA LEU A 402 2.89 -1.86 -8.31
C LEU A 402 3.37 -0.94 -7.19
N ASN A 403 3.21 -1.36 -5.93
CA ASN A 403 3.63 -0.57 -4.77
C ASN A 403 5.15 -0.32 -4.72
N SER A 404 5.97 -1.14 -5.38
CA SER A 404 7.41 -0.89 -5.51
C SER A 404 7.77 0.02 -6.69
N ILE A 405 6.80 0.43 -7.52
CA ILE A 405 6.99 1.25 -8.71
C ILE A 405 6.51 2.68 -8.51
N TRP A 406 5.25 2.87 -8.16
CA TRP A 406 4.69 4.20 -7.93
C TRP A 406 5.21 4.85 -6.63
N GLU A 407 4.99 6.15 -6.45
CA GLU A 407 5.49 6.94 -5.30
C GLU A 407 7.03 6.88 -5.12
N GLY A 408 7.71 6.65 -6.21
CA GLY A 408 9.15 6.42 -6.28
C GLY A 408 9.51 4.94 -6.39
N SER A 409 10.10 4.56 -7.53
CA SER A 409 10.60 3.21 -7.76
C SER A 409 11.72 2.83 -6.77
N GLY A 410 12.11 1.56 -6.74
CA GLY A 410 13.09 1.08 -5.78
C GLY A 410 14.40 1.88 -5.75
N ASN A 411 14.95 2.30 -6.90
CA ASN A 411 16.13 3.15 -6.94
C ASN A 411 15.84 4.54 -6.36
N VAL A 412 14.71 5.14 -6.76
CA VAL A 412 14.31 6.47 -6.28
C VAL A 412 14.12 6.47 -4.76
N ALA A 413 13.46 5.42 -4.23
CA ALA A 413 13.26 5.30 -2.78
C ALA A 413 14.59 5.11 -2.03
N ALA A 414 15.50 4.26 -2.54
CA ALA A 414 16.81 4.06 -1.92
C ALA A 414 17.68 5.34 -1.96
N LEU A 415 17.69 6.05 -3.08
CA LEU A 415 18.38 7.34 -3.19
C LEU A 415 17.74 8.43 -2.33
N ASP A 416 16.44 8.38 -2.11
CA ASP A 416 15.75 9.31 -1.22
C ASP A 416 16.18 9.13 0.25
N VAL A 417 16.43 7.89 0.70
CA VAL A 417 17.03 7.61 2.03
C VAL A 417 18.40 8.25 2.15
N LEU A 418 19.28 8.09 1.15
CA LEU A 418 20.61 8.73 1.17
C LEU A 418 20.50 10.26 1.19
N ARG A 419 19.57 10.84 0.43
CA ARG A 419 19.33 12.30 0.46
C ARG A 419 18.80 12.76 1.81
N ALA A 420 17.91 11.99 2.44
CA ALA A 420 17.39 12.29 3.77
C ALA A 420 18.54 12.30 4.79
N THR A 421 19.45 11.33 4.77
CA THR A 421 20.63 11.30 5.65
C THR A 421 21.49 12.57 5.53
N LEU A 422 21.59 13.12 4.32
CA LEU A 422 22.43 14.32 4.08
C LEU A 422 21.71 15.65 4.37
N LYS A 423 20.40 15.72 4.10
CA LYS A 423 19.64 16.98 4.17
C LYS A 423 18.81 17.13 5.43
N GLU A 424 18.49 16.04 6.07
CA GLU A 424 17.64 15.93 7.26
C GLU A 424 18.40 15.06 8.30
N PRO A 425 19.52 15.58 8.85
CA PRO A 425 20.49 14.77 9.60
C PRO A 425 19.94 14.13 10.87
N GLU A 426 18.78 14.58 11.38
CA GLU A 426 18.11 13.99 12.55
C GLU A 426 17.40 12.66 12.22
N GLY A 427 17.11 12.39 10.95
CA GLY A 427 16.29 11.24 10.53
C GLY A 427 16.95 9.90 10.82
N LEU A 428 18.21 9.71 10.43
CA LEU A 428 18.95 8.48 10.70
C LEU A 428 19.18 8.24 12.20
N PRO A 429 19.61 9.22 13.02
CA PRO A 429 19.71 9.04 14.47
C PRO A 429 18.37 8.66 15.13
N ALA A 430 17.25 9.29 14.76
CA ALA A 430 15.94 8.93 15.28
C ALA A 430 15.53 7.50 14.90
N PHE A 431 15.82 7.09 13.68
CA PHE A 431 15.59 5.72 13.20
C PHE A 431 16.45 4.70 13.96
N MET A 432 17.74 4.98 14.13
CA MET A 432 18.64 4.11 14.88
C MET A 432 18.27 4.03 16.36
N ALA A 433 17.81 5.13 16.97
CA ALA A 433 17.32 5.13 18.35
C ALA A 433 16.13 4.16 18.53
N GLU A 434 15.21 4.08 17.57
CA GLU A 434 14.13 3.09 17.60
C GLU A 434 14.66 1.66 17.49
N CYS A 435 15.65 1.42 16.63
CA CYS A 435 16.26 0.09 16.48
C CYS A 435 17.01 -0.34 17.74
N GLU A 436 17.69 0.58 18.41
CA GLU A 436 18.47 0.36 19.64
C GLU A 436 17.61 -0.03 20.86
N LEU A 437 16.31 0.22 20.84
CA LEU A 437 15.40 -0.19 21.92
C LEU A 437 15.38 -1.71 22.17
N ALA A 438 15.83 -2.52 21.21
CA ALA A 438 15.92 -3.97 21.35
C ALA A 438 17.32 -4.46 21.71
N ARG A 439 18.31 -3.55 21.89
CA ARG A 439 19.69 -3.96 22.17
C ARG A 439 19.80 -4.82 23.43
N GLY A 440 20.57 -5.92 23.31
CA GLY A 440 20.70 -6.93 24.35
C GLY A 440 19.59 -8.01 24.34
N GLY A 441 18.57 -7.87 23.48
CA GLY A 441 17.52 -8.84 23.33
C GLY A 441 17.86 -10.02 22.41
N ASP A 442 18.73 -9.79 21.41
CA ASP A 442 19.23 -10.83 20.50
C ASP A 442 20.64 -10.46 20.00
N SER A 443 21.61 -11.34 20.19
CA SER A 443 23.00 -11.09 19.82
C SER A 443 23.23 -10.92 18.32
N ARG A 444 22.39 -11.50 17.47
CA ARG A 444 22.44 -11.37 16.00
C ARG A 444 21.98 -9.98 15.59
N LEU A 445 20.96 -9.46 16.26
CA LEU A 445 20.51 -8.06 16.08
C LEU A 445 21.61 -7.08 16.54
N ASP A 446 22.20 -7.30 17.72
CA ASP A 446 23.28 -6.46 18.23
C ASP A 446 24.46 -6.40 17.24
N ALA A 447 24.91 -7.55 16.74
CA ALA A 447 25.96 -7.62 15.72
C ALA A 447 25.55 -6.96 14.39
N HIS A 448 24.27 -7.00 14.02
CA HIS A 448 23.77 -6.33 12.83
C HIS A 448 23.78 -4.80 13.00
N LEU A 449 23.32 -4.30 14.14
CA LEU A 449 23.34 -2.87 14.48
C LEU A 449 24.76 -2.31 14.50
N ASP A 450 25.70 -3.04 15.05
CA ASP A 450 27.12 -2.62 15.09
C ASP A 450 27.72 -2.46 13.68
N ARG A 451 27.34 -3.34 12.73
CA ARG A 451 27.80 -3.25 11.33
C ARG A 451 27.20 -2.06 10.56
N LEU A 452 26.01 -1.57 10.96
CA LEU A 452 25.39 -0.41 10.31
C LEU A 452 26.16 0.90 10.51
N GLY A 453 27.05 0.97 11.52
CA GLY A 453 27.95 2.10 11.76
C GLY A 453 29.06 2.23 10.72
N ASP A 454 29.38 1.19 9.96
CA ASP A 454 30.42 1.20 8.94
C ASP A 454 29.89 1.78 7.62
N LEU A 455 30.12 3.06 7.38
CA LEU A 455 29.70 3.75 6.17
C LEU A 455 30.35 3.14 4.92
N SER A 456 29.53 2.88 3.90
CA SER A 456 29.99 2.44 2.58
C SER A 456 30.93 3.47 1.94
N ARG A 457 31.93 2.96 1.20
CA ARG A 457 32.85 3.78 0.39
C ARG A 457 32.17 4.34 -0.88
N ASP A 458 31.12 3.66 -1.36
CA ASP A 458 30.28 4.07 -2.49
C ASP A 458 28.79 3.95 -2.12
N PRO A 459 28.26 4.91 -1.33
CA PRO A 459 26.91 4.82 -0.79
C PRO A 459 25.83 4.81 -1.88
N GLU A 460 26.04 5.45 -3.03
CA GLU A 460 25.04 5.44 -4.11
C GLU A 460 24.95 4.06 -4.77
N PHE A 461 26.08 3.43 -5.08
CA PHE A 461 26.12 2.08 -5.65
C PHE A 461 25.53 1.04 -4.68
N GLU A 462 25.81 1.19 -3.39
CA GLU A 462 25.36 0.28 -2.33
C GLU A 462 24.01 0.66 -1.70
N ALA A 463 23.34 1.71 -2.18
CA ALA A 463 22.13 2.28 -1.57
C ALA A 463 21.05 1.23 -1.25
N ARG A 464 20.80 0.28 -2.16
CA ARG A 464 19.81 -0.77 -1.94
C ARG A 464 20.18 -1.74 -0.82
N ARG A 465 21.46 -2.07 -0.69
CA ARG A 465 21.96 -2.93 0.40
C ARG A 465 21.81 -2.21 1.73
N LEU A 466 22.30 -0.98 1.81
CA LEU A 466 22.22 -0.15 3.01
C LEU A 466 20.78 0.01 3.50
N VAL A 467 19.85 0.35 2.59
CA VAL A 467 18.42 0.51 2.94
C VAL A 467 17.79 -0.83 3.35
N GLY A 468 18.21 -1.93 2.74
CA GLY A 468 17.78 -3.27 3.15
C GLY A 468 18.27 -3.62 4.56
N ASP A 469 19.53 -3.34 4.86
CA ASP A 469 20.13 -3.60 6.18
C ASP A 469 19.45 -2.74 7.28
N LEU A 470 19.14 -1.46 7.00
CA LEU A 470 18.34 -0.61 7.88
C LEU A 470 16.94 -1.16 8.12
N ALA A 471 16.28 -1.62 7.07
CA ALA A 471 14.94 -2.19 7.18
C ALA A 471 14.92 -3.45 8.05
N LEU A 472 15.90 -4.34 7.87
CA LEU A 472 16.04 -5.54 8.68
C LEU A 472 16.31 -5.21 10.15
N ALA A 473 17.11 -4.17 10.43
CA ALA A 473 17.34 -3.71 11.80
C ALA A 473 16.04 -3.29 12.49
N LEU A 474 15.21 -2.48 11.83
CA LEU A 474 13.94 -2.04 12.40
C LEU A 474 12.96 -3.22 12.58
N GLN A 475 12.82 -4.08 11.57
CA GLN A 475 11.96 -5.26 11.65
C GLN A 475 12.37 -6.19 12.78
N ALA A 476 13.65 -6.52 12.87
CA ALA A 476 14.17 -7.38 13.94
C ALA A 476 13.97 -6.73 15.32
N SER A 477 14.24 -5.43 15.47
CA SER A 477 14.00 -4.72 16.72
C SER A 477 12.54 -4.77 17.15
N LEU A 478 11.61 -4.55 16.23
CA LEU A 478 10.17 -4.62 16.54
C LEU A 478 9.75 -6.04 16.94
N LEU A 479 10.24 -7.07 16.25
CA LEU A 479 9.91 -8.46 16.57
C LEU A 479 10.52 -8.92 17.90
N VAL A 480 11.80 -8.60 18.16
CA VAL A 480 12.48 -8.95 19.42
C VAL A 480 11.76 -8.35 20.63
N ARG A 481 11.23 -7.15 20.51
CA ARG A 481 10.51 -6.46 21.59
C ARG A 481 9.07 -6.93 21.78
N ASN A 482 8.41 -7.36 20.71
CA ASN A 482 6.94 -7.43 20.72
C ASN A 482 6.34 -8.76 20.24
N ALA A 483 7.08 -9.54 19.46
CA ALA A 483 6.59 -10.83 18.96
C ALA A 483 6.91 -11.99 19.93
N PRO A 484 6.22 -13.13 19.81
CA PRO A 484 6.62 -14.34 20.53
C PRO A 484 8.08 -14.71 20.23
N PRO A 485 8.81 -15.31 21.22
CA PRO A 485 10.21 -15.66 21.03
C PRO A 485 10.50 -16.53 19.79
N ALA A 486 9.61 -17.46 19.45
CA ALA A 486 9.75 -18.30 18.25
C ALA A 486 9.79 -17.49 16.96
N VAL A 487 8.99 -16.42 16.84
CA VAL A 487 8.93 -15.54 15.67
C VAL A 487 10.19 -14.69 15.60
N ALA A 488 10.58 -14.04 16.70
CA ALA A 488 11.77 -13.20 16.78
C ALA A 488 13.05 -13.98 16.48
N ASP A 489 13.19 -15.17 17.10
CA ASP A 489 14.33 -16.07 16.87
C ASP A 489 14.44 -16.50 15.41
N ALA A 490 13.32 -16.98 14.83
CA ALA A 490 13.28 -17.41 13.44
C ALA A 490 13.63 -16.27 12.47
N PHE A 491 13.11 -15.06 12.72
CA PHE A 491 13.42 -13.89 11.89
C PHE A 491 14.91 -13.52 11.96
N CYS A 492 15.47 -13.41 13.17
CA CYS A 492 16.88 -13.06 13.34
C CYS A 492 17.79 -14.14 12.71
N ALA A 493 17.51 -15.43 12.92
CA ALA A 493 18.26 -16.52 12.32
C ALA A 493 18.20 -16.53 10.78
N ALA A 494 17.02 -16.28 10.20
CA ALA A 494 16.83 -16.34 8.75
C ALA A 494 17.30 -15.08 8.02
N ARG A 495 17.23 -13.89 8.65
CA ARG A 495 17.45 -12.60 7.96
C ARG A 495 18.75 -11.90 8.33
N LEU A 496 19.29 -12.13 9.54
CA LEU A 496 20.49 -11.42 10.01
C LEU A 496 21.79 -12.24 9.89
N GLU A 497 21.70 -13.56 9.81
CA GLU A 497 22.86 -14.45 9.68
C GLU A 497 23.20 -14.86 8.23
N GLY A 498 22.57 -14.23 7.23
CA GLY A 498 22.91 -14.41 5.82
C GLY A 498 22.29 -15.64 5.15
N GLY A 499 21.19 -16.17 5.71
CA GLY A 499 20.38 -17.23 5.13
C GLY A 499 19.32 -16.70 4.14
N GLY A 500 18.58 -17.63 3.51
CA GLY A 500 17.30 -17.36 2.89
C GLY A 500 17.32 -16.55 1.57
N ARG A 501 17.92 -17.09 0.52
CA ARG A 501 17.80 -16.53 -0.83
C ARG A 501 16.42 -16.73 -1.43
N VAL A 502 15.68 -17.74 -0.94
CA VAL A 502 14.30 -18.07 -1.30
C VAL A 502 13.50 -18.33 -0.02
N PHE A 503 12.18 -18.23 -0.07
CA PHE A 503 11.32 -18.64 1.04
C PHE A 503 11.40 -20.16 1.27
N GLY A 504 11.10 -20.63 2.50
CA GLY A 504 11.17 -22.02 2.87
C GLY A 504 12.58 -22.53 3.18
N ALA A 505 13.51 -21.63 3.46
CA ALA A 505 14.89 -21.93 3.80
C ALA A 505 15.26 -21.53 5.24
N LEU A 506 14.32 -21.65 6.18
CA LEU A 506 14.58 -21.44 7.60
C LEU A 506 15.61 -22.45 8.11
N PRO A 507 16.53 -22.04 9.02
CA PRO A 507 17.52 -22.94 9.58
C PRO A 507 16.89 -24.02 10.46
N ALA A 508 17.64 -25.11 10.69
CA ALA A 508 17.23 -26.19 11.58
C ALA A 508 17.02 -25.64 13.01
N GLY A 509 16.00 -26.17 13.70
CA GLY A 509 15.70 -25.79 15.08
C GLY A 509 14.64 -24.67 15.22
N VAL A 510 14.20 -24.05 14.13
CA VAL A 510 13.08 -23.11 14.15
C VAL A 510 11.78 -23.82 14.53
N ASP A 511 11.02 -23.27 15.46
CA ASP A 511 9.69 -23.75 15.84
C ASP A 511 8.63 -23.30 14.80
N ALA A 512 8.68 -23.92 13.63
CA ALA A 512 7.76 -23.62 12.52
C ALA A 512 6.30 -23.90 12.89
N GLY A 513 6.02 -24.90 13.74
CA GLY A 513 4.67 -25.24 14.17
C GLY A 513 3.98 -24.07 14.88
N THR A 514 4.60 -23.52 15.93
CA THR A 514 4.09 -22.37 16.69
C THR A 514 3.88 -21.15 15.79
N ILE A 515 4.80 -20.89 14.85
CA ILE A 515 4.71 -19.76 13.91
C ILE A 515 3.51 -19.92 12.97
N VAL A 516 3.30 -21.12 12.40
CA VAL A 516 2.19 -21.39 11.48
C VAL A 516 0.83 -21.39 12.20
N GLU A 517 0.77 -21.89 13.44
CA GLU A 517 -0.46 -21.81 14.24
C GLU A 517 -0.88 -20.36 14.50
N ARG A 518 0.09 -19.49 14.81
CA ARG A 518 -0.16 -18.05 15.02
C ARG A 518 -0.62 -17.32 13.74
N ALA A 519 -0.23 -17.79 12.58
CA ALA A 519 -0.42 -17.10 11.30
C ALA A 519 -1.90 -16.95 10.88
N LEU A 520 -2.80 -17.84 11.32
CA LEU A 520 -4.22 -17.77 10.98
C LEU A 520 -5.07 -18.31 12.13
N ALA A 521 -5.68 -17.42 12.89
CA ALA A 521 -6.57 -17.70 14.02
C ALA A 521 -8.04 -17.82 13.54
N VAL A 522 -8.35 -18.89 12.75
CA VAL A 522 -9.70 -19.19 12.24
C VAL A 522 -10.13 -20.55 12.74
#